data_d9034241fbd37e60a81e35e4174eb721
#
_entry.id   d9034241fbd37e60a81e35e4174eb721
#
_cell.length_a   1.000
_cell.length_b   1.000
_cell.length_c   1.000
_cell.angle_alpha   90.00
_cell.angle_beta   90.00
_cell.angle_gamma   90.00
#
_symmetry.space_group_name_H-M   'P 1'
#
loop_
_entity.id
_entity.type
_entity.pdbx_description
1 polymer ?
#
loop_
_entity_poly.entity_id
_entity_poly.type
_entity_poly.pdbx_seq_one_letter_code
_entity_poly.pdbx_strand_id
1 'polypeptide(L)'
;MSVLALVPARSGSKAVPHKNVVSFRGKPLLVHSVEHGLRARNVDRVIVSTDSARYRDIARAAGAEVPFLRPLALAADTSTDLEVFAHALAWLEQNEGYRPEACVHLRPTYPNRRVEDVETAVDLLLADPAADSVRSVTRAPHTPYKMWRLQEGGTMRPLLESALREPYNLPRQILPEVFLQNAAVDVVRTAVVRERHSMTGSRILAHVMAGLDDIDDWSDLAAAEEAPAREGLPEGRTFAFDLDGVIAQLSPENDYTRAEAYAPGVAMVNRLHDLGNRIVVYTARGTTTGLDWTETTREQLARWGVRHHELRFGKPAADYYVDDRMMSLATLHSWLASAGEVFRRRTA
;
A
#
# COMPACT_ATOMS: atom_id res chain seq x y z
N MET A 1 -2.59 -27.00 -12.05
CA MET A 1 -2.06 -26.56 -10.74
C MET A 1 -3.16 -25.79 -10.06
N SER A 2 -3.44 -26.08 -8.80
CA SER A 2 -4.58 -25.46 -8.10
C SER A 2 -4.03 -24.56 -6.99
N VAL A 3 -4.53 -23.31 -6.95
CA VAL A 3 -4.10 -22.27 -6.03
C VAL A 3 -5.27 -21.79 -5.19
N LEU A 4 -5.12 -21.85 -3.87
CA LEU A 4 -6.09 -21.40 -2.89
C LEU A 4 -5.69 -20.04 -2.32
N ALA A 5 -6.54 -19.03 -2.38
CA ALA A 5 -6.39 -17.84 -1.53
C ALA A 5 -7.10 -18.06 -0.20
N LEU A 6 -6.37 -17.89 0.91
CA LEU A 6 -6.89 -17.93 2.25
C LEU A 6 -6.84 -16.54 2.89
N VAL A 7 -7.99 -16.07 3.37
CA VAL A 7 -8.17 -14.79 4.06
C VAL A 7 -8.45 -15.07 5.53
N PRO A 8 -7.48 -14.97 6.44
CA PRO A 8 -7.71 -15.16 7.87
C PRO A 8 -8.32 -13.90 8.48
N ALA A 9 -9.51 -14.01 9.05
CA ALA A 9 -10.26 -12.90 9.62
C ALA A 9 -10.87 -13.27 10.98
N ARG A 10 -10.05 -13.21 12.07
CA ARG A 10 -10.58 -13.42 13.44
C ARG A 10 -11.37 -12.23 13.92
N SER A 11 -12.35 -12.45 14.82
CA SER A 11 -13.20 -11.37 15.36
C SER A 11 -12.59 -10.61 16.53
N GLY A 12 -11.58 -11.18 17.19
CA GLY A 12 -11.02 -10.71 18.47
C GLY A 12 -9.89 -9.69 18.36
N SER A 13 -9.94 -8.70 17.44
CA SER A 13 -8.94 -7.63 17.35
C SER A 13 -9.02 -6.68 18.53
N LYS A 14 -7.87 -6.34 19.17
CA LYS A 14 -7.79 -5.49 20.36
C LYS A 14 -7.54 -4.01 20.05
N ALA A 15 -6.56 -3.69 19.18
CA ALA A 15 -6.19 -2.32 18.86
C ALA A 15 -7.33 -1.59 18.12
N VAL A 16 -7.95 -2.26 17.15
CA VAL A 16 -9.17 -1.80 16.49
C VAL A 16 -10.24 -2.87 16.68
N PRO A 17 -11.28 -2.63 17.52
CA PRO A 17 -12.35 -3.62 17.71
C PRO A 17 -13.00 -4.00 16.39
N HIS A 18 -13.14 -5.31 16.16
CA HIS A 18 -13.67 -5.84 14.89
C HIS A 18 -12.93 -5.37 13.64
N LYS A 19 -11.61 -5.14 13.70
CA LYS A 19 -10.75 -4.57 12.65
C LYS A 19 -11.10 -5.08 11.24
N ASN A 20 -11.25 -6.39 11.07
CA ASN A 20 -11.47 -7.01 9.76
C ASN A 20 -12.79 -6.63 9.06
N VAL A 21 -13.75 -6.03 9.80
CA VAL A 21 -15.04 -5.55 9.25
C VAL A 21 -15.25 -4.06 9.44
N VAL A 22 -14.24 -3.32 9.88
CA VAL A 22 -14.27 -1.87 9.85
C VAL A 22 -14.39 -1.40 8.40
N SER A 23 -15.17 -0.35 8.18
CA SER A 23 -15.33 0.25 6.86
C SER A 23 -14.02 0.89 6.41
N PHE A 24 -13.60 0.57 5.22
CA PHE A 24 -12.49 1.17 4.49
C PHE A 24 -12.98 1.48 3.08
N ARG A 25 -12.98 2.75 2.69
CA ARG A 25 -13.51 3.18 1.38
C ARG A 25 -14.89 2.59 1.06
N GLY A 26 -15.78 2.60 2.06
CA GLY A 26 -17.17 2.16 1.92
C GLY A 26 -17.41 0.64 1.94
N LYS A 27 -16.37 -0.18 2.16
CA LYS A 27 -16.49 -1.64 2.29
C LYS A 27 -15.75 -2.15 3.53
N PRO A 28 -16.19 -3.27 4.16
CA PRO A 28 -15.42 -3.93 5.21
C PRO A 28 -14.01 -4.33 4.74
N LEU A 29 -12.98 -4.19 5.58
CA LEU A 29 -11.59 -4.52 5.24
C LEU A 29 -11.44 -5.92 4.63
N LEU A 30 -12.09 -6.94 5.19
CA LEU A 30 -12.00 -8.32 4.68
C LEU A 30 -12.51 -8.45 3.23
N VAL A 31 -13.49 -7.61 2.82
CA VAL A 31 -14.07 -7.65 1.48
C VAL A 31 -13.04 -7.28 0.41
N HIS A 32 -12.16 -6.32 0.71
CA HIS A 32 -11.06 -5.95 -0.21
C HIS A 32 -10.15 -7.15 -0.50
N SER A 33 -9.78 -7.93 0.53
CA SER A 33 -8.94 -9.12 0.33
C SER A 33 -9.67 -10.23 -0.41
N VAL A 34 -10.98 -10.41 -0.18
CA VAL A 34 -11.81 -11.34 -0.95
C VAL A 34 -11.84 -10.94 -2.43
N GLU A 35 -12.14 -9.68 -2.72
CA GLU A 35 -12.18 -9.14 -4.09
C GLU A 35 -10.83 -9.29 -4.81
N HIS A 36 -9.69 -9.06 -4.12
CA HIS A 36 -8.37 -9.28 -4.70
C HIS A 36 -8.15 -10.74 -5.10
N GLY A 37 -8.54 -11.68 -4.23
CA GLY A 37 -8.43 -13.10 -4.53
C GLY A 37 -9.33 -13.53 -5.69
N LEU A 38 -10.58 -13.08 -5.72
CA LEU A 38 -11.53 -13.42 -6.78
C LEU A 38 -11.17 -12.83 -8.15
N ARG A 39 -10.47 -11.70 -8.18
CA ARG A 39 -10.04 -11.03 -9.42
C ARG A 39 -8.71 -11.56 -9.95
N ALA A 40 -7.91 -12.23 -9.13
CA ALA A 40 -6.62 -12.77 -9.54
C ALA A 40 -6.80 -13.99 -10.46
N ARG A 41 -6.30 -13.91 -11.70
CA ARG A 41 -6.50 -14.94 -12.75
C ARG A 41 -5.91 -16.31 -12.43
N ASN A 42 -4.95 -16.37 -11.51
CA ASN A 42 -4.22 -17.57 -11.11
C ASN A 42 -4.59 -18.06 -9.69
N VAL A 43 -5.75 -17.65 -9.20
CA VAL A 43 -6.37 -18.14 -7.96
C VAL A 43 -7.65 -18.88 -8.33
N ASP A 44 -7.78 -20.14 -7.90
CA ASP A 44 -8.94 -20.98 -8.24
C ASP A 44 -10.06 -20.89 -7.22
N ARG A 45 -9.72 -20.70 -5.92
CA ARG A 45 -10.72 -20.60 -4.83
C ARG A 45 -10.29 -19.53 -3.83
N VAL A 46 -11.29 -18.86 -3.27
CA VAL A 46 -11.08 -17.87 -2.19
C VAL A 46 -11.87 -18.29 -0.97
N ILE A 47 -11.16 -18.63 0.10
CA ILE A 47 -11.74 -19.08 1.36
C ILE A 47 -11.43 -18.09 2.46
N VAL A 48 -12.44 -17.71 3.25
CA VAL A 48 -12.27 -16.93 4.47
C VAL A 48 -12.30 -17.87 5.68
N SER A 49 -11.22 -17.83 6.49
CA SER A 49 -11.14 -18.54 7.76
C SER A 49 -11.48 -17.58 8.90
N THR A 50 -12.65 -17.75 9.51
CA THR A 50 -13.14 -16.91 10.61
C THR A 50 -13.83 -17.71 11.70
N ASP A 51 -13.76 -17.20 12.94
CA ASP A 51 -14.46 -17.71 14.13
C ASP A 51 -15.88 -17.09 14.27
N SER A 52 -16.23 -16.08 13.45
CA SER A 52 -17.43 -15.29 13.58
C SER A 52 -18.47 -15.61 12.50
N ALA A 53 -19.70 -15.95 12.89
CA ALA A 53 -20.82 -16.11 11.98
C ALA A 53 -21.12 -14.81 11.21
N ARG A 54 -21.00 -13.65 11.86
CA ARG A 54 -21.15 -12.34 11.20
C ARG A 54 -20.12 -12.15 10.08
N TYR A 55 -18.85 -12.47 10.32
CA TYR A 55 -17.79 -12.31 9.32
C TYR A 55 -17.96 -13.31 8.18
N ARG A 56 -18.43 -14.55 8.49
CA ARG A 56 -18.81 -15.54 7.48
C ARG A 56 -19.85 -14.98 6.51
N ASP A 57 -20.91 -14.36 7.05
CA ASP A 57 -22.01 -13.87 6.23
C ASP A 57 -21.56 -12.67 5.35
N ILE A 58 -20.71 -11.79 5.88
CA ILE A 58 -20.07 -10.70 5.10
C ILE A 58 -19.18 -11.28 3.99
N ALA A 59 -18.34 -12.27 4.30
CA ALA A 59 -17.43 -12.90 3.34
C ALA A 59 -18.19 -13.60 2.21
N ARG A 60 -19.25 -14.34 2.54
CA ARG A 60 -20.13 -15.00 1.55
C ARG A 60 -20.86 -14.00 0.65
N ALA A 61 -21.34 -12.90 1.23
CA ALA A 61 -21.96 -11.83 0.45
C ALA A 61 -20.96 -11.17 -0.53
N ALA A 62 -19.66 -11.19 -0.22
CA ALA A 62 -18.58 -10.72 -1.11
C ALA A 62 -18.11 -11.77 -2.13
N GLY A 63 -18.67 -13.00 -2.12
CA GLY A 63 -18.38 -14.08 -3.06
C GLY A 63 -17.33 -15.10 -2.59
N ALA A 64 -16.81 -14.98 -1.37
CA ALA A 64 -15.90 -15.98 -0.83
C ALA A 64 -16.61 -17.23 -0.32
N GLU A 65 -15.89 -18.34 -0.33
CA GLU A 65 -16.31 -19.54 0.36
C GLU A 65 -15.98 -19.46 1.87
N VAL A 66 -16.88 -19.97 2.70
CA VAL A 66 -16.64 -20.16 4.14
C VAL A 66 -17.22 -21.53 4.52
N PRO A 67 -16.48 -22.61 4.22
CA PRO A 67 -17.00 -23.97 4.40
C PRO A 67 -17.03 -24.41 5.87
N PHE A 68 -16.25 -23.75 6.74
CA PHE A 68 -16.17 -24.02 8.17
C PHE A 68 -16.14 -22.72 8.98
N LEU A 69 -16.47 -22.80 10.26
CA LEU A 69 -16.07 -21.80 11.25
C LEU A 69 -14.78 -22.27 11.93
N ARG A 70 -13.79 -21.39 12.01
CA ARG A 70 -12.52 -21.66 12.67
C ARG A 70 -12.75 -21.91 14.17
N PRO A 71 -12.19 -22.97 14.74
CA PRO A 71 -12.24 -23.20 16.19
C PRO A 71 -11.72 -22.00 16.99
N LEU A 72 -12.38 -21.66 18.09
CA LEU A 72 -11.98 -20.53 18.95
C LEU A 72 -10.53 -20.64 19.46
N ALA A 73 -10.06 -21.86 19.71
CA ALA A 73 -8.67 -22.10 20.09
C ALA A 73 -7.64 -21.60 19.05
N LEU A 74 -8.04 -21.55 17.75
CA LEU A 74 -7.23 -21.03 16.64
C LEU A 74 -7.53 -19.57 16.31
N ALA A 75 -8.32 -18.87 17.12
CA ALA A 75 -8.66 -17.46 16.99
C ALA A 75 -8.14 -16.59 18.15
N ALA A 76 -7.30 -17.15 19.01
CA ALA A 76 -6.65 -16.44 20.10
C ALA A 76 -5.59 -15.45 19.59
N ASP A 77 -5.14 -14.51 20.45
CA ASP A 77 -4.08 -13.54 20.11
C ASP A 77 -2.73 -14.21 19.81
N THR A 78 -2.51 -15.39 20.38
CA THR A 78 -1.29 -16.19 20.20
C THR A 78 -1.38 -17.19 19.05
N SER A 79 -2.55 -17.34 18.41
CA SER A 79 -2.71 -18.24 17.27
C SER A 79 -1.85 -17.79 16.11
N THR A 80 -1.07 -18.69 15.56
CA THR A 80 -0.16 -18.43 14.46
C THR A 80 -0.85 -18.60 13.09
N ASP A 81 -0.32 -17.94 12.07
CA ASP A 81 -0.78 -18.17 10.69
C ASP A 81 -0.64 -19.65 10.30
N LEU A 82 0.43 -20.32 10.74
CA LEU A 82 0.67 -21.74 10.47
C LEU A 82 -0.50 -22.62 10.95
N GLU A 83 -0.95 -22.43 12.18
CA GLU A 83 -2.08 -23.20 12.74
C GLU A 83 -3.37 -22.96 11.95
N VAL A 84 -3.64 -21.71 11.55
CA VAL A 84 -4.82 -21.34 10.76
C VAL A 84 -4.79 -21.99 9.38
N PHE A 85 -3.63 -21.96 8.72
CA PHE A 85 -3.45 -22.55 7.39
C PHE A 85 -3.50 -24.07 7.43
N ALA A 86 -2.80 -24.69 8.40
CA ALA A 86 -2.84 -26.14 8.60
C ALA A 86 -4.27 -26.64 8.83
N HIS A 87 -5.05 -25.94 9.68
CA HIS A 87 -6.46 -26.27 9.92
C HIS A 87 -7.28 -26.18 8.63
N ALA A 88 -7.17 -25.09 7.88
CA ALA A 88 -7.94 -24.91 6.65
C ALA A 88 -7.61 -25.98 5.60
N LEU A 89 -6.32 -26.24 5.38
CA LEU A 89 -5.85 -27.26 4.43
C LEU A 89 -6.25 -28.67 4.84
N ALA A 90 -6.19 -29.01 6.14
CA ALA A 90 -6.62 -30.31 6.65
C ALA A 90 -8.14 -30.49 6.49
N TRP A 91 -8.92 -29.45 6.81
CA TRP A 91 -10.38 -29.51 6.68
C TRP A 91 -10.80 -29.74 5.23
N LEU A 92 -10.22 -28.97 4.28
CA LEU A 92 -10.51 -29.09 2.85
C LEU A 92 -10.15 -30.46 2.28
N GLU A 93 -9.03 -31.01 2.71
CA GLU A 93 -8.62 -32.36 2.31
C GLU A 93 -9.57 -33.43 2.86
N GLN A 94 -9.93 -33.36 4.15
CA GLN A 94 -10.75 -34.35 4.80
C GLN A 94 -12.22 -34.34 4.35
N ASN A 95 -12.78 -33.15 4.07
CA ASN A 95 -14.21 -33.00 3.80
C ASN A 95 -14.54 -32.87 2.31
N GLU A 96 -13.58 -32.41 1.49
CA GLU A 96 -13.80 -32.13 0.06
C GLU A 96 -12.79 -32.86 -0.85
N GLY A 97 -11.79 -33.54 -0.29
CA GLY A 97 -10.69 -34.14 -1.07
C GLY A 97 -9.82 -33.10 -1.80
N TYR A 98 -9.95 -31.79 -1.44
CA TYR A 98 -9.28 -30.70 -2.12
C TYR A 98 -7.87 -30.49 -1.58
N ARG A 99 -6.86 -30.62 -2.47
CA ARG A 99 -5.43 -30.47 -2.16
C ARG A 99 -4.80 -29.44 -3.11
N PRO A 100 -4.89 -28.13 -2.79
CA PRO A 100 -4.21 -27.13 -3.61
C PRO A 100 -2.69 -27.31 -3.56
N GLU A 101 -2.02 -26.91 -4.65
CA GLU A 101 -0.55 -26.95 -4.73
C GLU A 101 0.07 -25.79 -3.95
N ALA A 102 -0.54 -24.62 -4.04
CA ALA A 102 -0.09 -23.41 -3.36
C ALA A 102 -1.24 -22.72 -2.62
N CYS A 103 -0.89 -21.98 -1.60
CA CYS A 103 -1.80 -21.17 -0.83
C CYS A 103 -1.32 -19.72 -0.77
N VAL A 104 -2.19 -18.79 -1.13
CA VAL A 104 -1.96 -17.35 -1.04
C VAL A 104 -2.56 -16.83 0.25
N HIS A 105 -1.76 -16.14 1.05
CA HIS A 105 -2.20 -15.46 2.26
C HIS A 105 -2.57 -14.02 1.93
N LEU A 106 -3.84 -13.68 2.05
CA LEU A 106 -4.36 -12.33 1.82
C LEU A 106 -4.89 -11.75 3.14
N ARG A 107 -4.05 -10.98 3.84
CA ARG A 107 -4.44 -10.34 5.10
C ARG A 107 -5.44 -9.22 4.85
N PRO A 108 -6.55 -9.13 5.60
CA PRO A 108 -7.50 -8.01 5.52
C PRO A 108 -6.85 -6.65 5.82
N THR A 109 -5.80 -6.64 6.61
CA THR A 109 -5.08 -5.43 7.04
C THR A 109 -4.30 -4.73 5.92
N TYR A 110 -4.28 -5.29 4.72
CA TYR A 110 -3.62 -4.67 3.56
C TYR A 110 -4.63 -4.44 2.40
N PRO A 111 -5.60 -3.53 2.56
CA PRO A 111 -6.66 -3.31 1.57
C PRO A 111 -6.19 -2.64 0.28
N ASN A 112 -5.06 -1.90 0.29
CA ASN A 112 -4.48 -1.22 -0.88
C ASN A 112 -3.60 -2.14 -1.76
N ARG A 113 -3.67 -3.46 -1.59
CA ARG A 113 -3.01 -4.46 -2.44
C ARG A 113 -3.54 -4.36 -3.87
N ARG A 114 -2.68 -4.53 -4.86
CA ARG A 114 -3.11 -4.66 -6.25
C ARG A 114 -3.30 -6.13 -6.61
N VAL A 115 -4.21 -6.41 -7.53
CA VAL A 115 -4.45 -7.76 -8.04
C VAL A 115 -3.21 -8.32 -8.73
N GLU A 116 -2.49 -7.46 -9.48
CA GLU A 116 -1.26 -7.82 -10.18
C GLU A 116 -0.14 -8.25 -9.23
N ASP A 117 -0.11 -7.76 -8.01
CA ASP A 117 0.86 -8.20 -7.00
C ASP A 117 0.55 -9.63 -6.52
N VAL A 118 -0.74 -9.98 -6.41
CA VAL A 118 -1.17 -11.36 -6.11
C VAL A 118 -0.76 -12.30 -7.24
N GLU A 119 -1.09 -11.94 -8.49
CA GLU A 119 -0.78 -12.71 -9.66
C GLU A 119 0.74 -12.92 -9.84
N THR A 120 1.52 -11.86 -9.68
CA THR A 120 2.98 -11.92 -9.80
C THR A 120 3.60 -12.83 -8.75
N ALA A 121 3.14 -12.74 -7.49
CA ALA A 121 3.68 -13.59 -6.41
C ALA A 121 3.38 -15.08 -6.65
N VAL A 122 2.19 -15.41 -7.15
CA VAL A 122 1.82 -16.79 -7.52
C VAL A 122 2.66 -17.25 -8.72
N ASP A 123 2.76 -16.44 -9.77
CA ASP A 123 3.53 -16.79 -10.97
C ASP A 123 5.01 -17.03 -10.65
N LEU A 124 5.61 -16.23 -9.74
CA LEU A 124 6.98 -16.42 -9.26
C LEU A 124 7.16 -17.78 -8.57
N LEU A 125 6.23 -18.18 -7.70
CA LEU A 125 6.31 -19.47 -7.02
C LEU A 125 6.16 -20.64 -8.02
N LEU A 126 5.23 -20.54 -8.96
CA LEU A 126 4.95 -21.61 -9.91
C LEU A 126 6.07 -21.75 -10.94
N ALA A 127 6.76 -20.67 -11.29
CA ALA A 127 7.88 -20.68 -12.23
C ALA A 127 9.16 -21.32 -11.66
N ASP A 128 9.34 -21.37 -10.34
CA ASP A 128 10.49 -22.01 -9.68
C ASP A 128 10.05 -23.22 -8.84
N PRO A 129 10.13 -24.46 -9.37
CA PRO A 129 9.75 -25.67 -8.62
C PRO A 129 10.54 -25.90 -7.32
N ALA A 130 11.74 -25.32 -7.21
CA ALA A 130 12.55 -25.43 -6.01
C ALA A 130 12.18 -24.42 -4.92
N ALA A 131 11.40 -23.38 -5.25
CA ALA A 131 10.94 -22.38 -4.29
C ALA A 131 9.90 -22.97 -3.35
N ASP A 132 10.06 -22.70 -2.07
CA ASP A 132 9.12 -23.06 -1.00
C ASP A 132 8.01 -22.02 -0.84
N SER A 133 8.37 -20.75 -0.97
CA SER A 133 7.44 -19.64 -0.81
C SER A 133 7.91 -18.37 -1.52
N VAL A 134 6.97 -17.41 -1.66
CA VAL A 134 7.21 -16.01 -2.07
C VAL A 134 6.71 -15.11 -0.95
N ARG A 135 7.51 -14.11 -0.59
CA ARG A 135 7.14 -13.05 0.35
C ARG A 135 7.14 -11.70 -0.32
N SER A 136 6.08 -10.95 -0.13
CA SER A 136 6.08 -9.56 -0.53
C SER A 136 6.92 -8.72 0.44
N VAL A 137 7.78 -7.90 -0.13
CA VAL A 137 8.71 -7.04 0.59
C VAL A 137 8.74 -5.65 -0.02
N THR A 138 9.11 -4.67 0.77
CA THR A 138 9.38 -3.30 0.30
C THR A 138 10.76 -2.87 0.76
N ARG A 139 11.36 -1.90 0.08
CA ARG A 139 12.61 -1.32 0.52
C ARG A 139 12.44 -0.73 1.92
N ALA A 140 13.28 -1.14 2.88
CA ALA A 140 13.15 -0.69 4.25
C ALA A 140 13.35 0.84 4.36
N PRO A 141 12.41 1.59 4.96
CA PRO A 141 12.54 3.02 5.16
C PRO A 141 13.69 3.37 6.11
N HIS A 142 13.99 2.45 7.04
CA HIS A 142 15.09 2.55 7.98
C HIS A 142 15.97 1.31 7.92
N THR A 143 17.28 1.49 7.89
CA THR A 143 18.23 0.39 7.86
C THR A 143 18.40 -0.23 9.24
N PRO A 144 18.34 -1.58 9.40
CA PRO A 144 18.56 -2.23 10.67
C PRO A 144 20.02 -2.13 11.18
N TYR A 145 20.95 -1.73 10.32
CA TYR A 145 22.33 -1.43 10.71
C TYR A 145 22.45 -0.23 11.65
N LYS A 146 21.43 0.59 11.80
CA LYS A 146 21.33 1.72 12.72
C LYS A 146 20.31 1.52 13.83
N MET A 147 19.90 0.27 14.08
CA MET A 147 18.97 -0.09 15.13
C MET A 147 19.72 -0.72 16.32
N TRP A 148 19.19 -0.50 17.52
CA TRP A 148 19.82 -0.87 18.77
C TRP A 148 18.91 -1.69 19.66
N ARG A 149 19.49 -2.57 20.45
CA ARG A 149 18.83 -3.24 21.58
C ARG A 149 19.23 -2.52 22.86
N LEU A 150 18.25 -2.06 23.63
CA LEU A 150 18.49 -1.59 25.00
C LEU A 150 18.74 -2.79 25.91
N GLN A 151 19.70 -2.64 26.82
CA GLN A 151 20.04 -3.60 27.85
C GLN A 151 19.75 -3.03 29.22
N GLU A 152 19.75 -3.85 30.25
CA GLU A 152 19.69 -3.39 31.63
C GLU A 152 20.84 -2.40 31.93
N GLY A 153 20.56 -1.37 32.74
CA GLY A 153 21.54 -0.32 33.06
C GLY A 153 21.69 0.77 31.97
N GLY A 154 20.82 0.80 30.93
CA GLY A 154 20.78 1.89 29.93
C GLY A 154 21.84 1.78 28.84
N THR A 155 22.60 0.68 28.78
CA THR A 155 23.54 0.43 27.68
C THR A 155 22.80 -0.06 26.43
N MET A 156 23.44 0.07 25.26
CA MET A 156 22.88 -0.36 23.97
C MET A 156 23.86 -1.30 23.25
N ARG A 157 23.29 -2.27 22.51
CA ARG A 157 24.04 -3.08 21.54
C ARG A 157 23.38 -2.98 20.17
N PRO A 158 24.16 -3.00 19.06
CA PRO A 158 23.59 -3.06 17.71
C PRO A 158 22.60 -4.22 17.59
N LEU A 159 21.52 -4.02 16.84
CA LEU A 159 20.53 -5.06 16.58
C LEU A 159 21.13 -6.19 15.74
N LEU A 160 21.98 -5.85 14.75
CA LEU A 160 22.64 -6.79 13.85
C LEU A 160 24.16 -6.81 14.12
N GLU A 161 24.71 -8.02 14.14
CA GLU A 161 26.15 -8.21 13.95
C GLU A 161 26.49 -8.04 12.47
N SER A 162 27.61 -7.40 12.19
CA SER A 162 28.05 -7.07 10.83
C SER A 162 29.56 -7.15 10.70
N ALA A 163 30.03 -7.57 9.52
CA ALA A 163 31.45 -7.49 9.18
C ALA A 163 31.92 -6.04 8.94
N LEU A 164 30.98 -5.09 8.75
CA LEU A 164 31.31 -3.67 8.62
C LEU A 164 31.66 -3.10 10.00
N ARG A 165 32.78 -2.38 10.08
CA ARG A 165 33.18 -1.69 11.30
C ARG A 165 32.22 -0.52 11.57
N GLU A 166 31.57 -0.50 12.73
CA GLU A 166 30.66 0.56 13.18
C GLU A 166 29.62 0.96 12.12
N PRO A 167 28.81 0.02 11.59
CA PRO A 167 27.90 0.30 10.48
C PRO A 167 26.88 1.39 10.79
N TYR A 168 26.56 1.58 12.06
CA TYR A 168 25.64 2.62 12.55
C TYR A 168 26.18 4.05 12.37
N ASN A 169 27.51 4.23 12.19
CA ASN A 169 28.16 5.50 11.92
C ASN A 169 28.40 5.75 10.41
N LEU A 170 28.18 4.75 9.56
CA LEU A 170 28.39 4.88 8.13
C LEU A 170 27.25 5.64 7.43
N PRO A 171 27.54 6.38 6.33
CA PRO A 171 26.52 6.92 5.45
C PRO A 171 25.60 5.82 4.92
N ARG A 172 24.28 6.14 4.80
CA ARG A 172 23.28 5.17 4.37
C ARG A 172 23.59 4.54 3.00
N GLN A 173 24.22 5.31 2.10
CA GLN A 173 24.54 4.91 0.74
C GLN A 173 25.57 3.78 0.64
N ILE A 174 26.39 3.58 1.70
CA ILE A 174 27.40 2.52 1.75
C ILE A 174 26.89 1.27 2.48
N LEU A 175 25.75 1.37 3.14
CA LEU A 175 25.16 0.22 3.83
C LEU A 175 24.42 -0.69 2.83
N PRO A 176 24.44 -2.01 3.04
CA PRO A 176 23.68 -2.93 2.22
C PRO A 176 22.19 -2.54 2.13
N GLU A 177 21.62 -2.72 0.95
CA GLU A 177 20.17 -2.57 0.78
C GLU A 177 19.45 -3.67 1.54
N VAL A 178 18.38 -3.30 2.23
CA VAL A 178 17.57 -4.21 3.04
C VAL A 178 16.10 -4.00 2.74
N PHE A 179 15.35 -5.08 2.85
CA PHE A 179 13.91 -5.10 2.58
C PHE A 179 13.15 -5.46 3.85
N LEU A 180 11.99 -4.85 3.99
CA LEU A 180 11.03 -5.13 5.06
C LEU A 180 9.87 -5.95 4.49
N GLN A 181 9.49 -7.02 5.17
CA GLN A 181 8.27 -7.75 4.84
C GLN A 181 7.07 -6.84 5.09
N ASN A 182 6.24 -6.64 4.06
CA ASN A 182 5.09 -5.75 4.13
C ASN A 182 3.76 -6.46 4.31
N ALA A 183 3.78 -7.80 4.42
CA ALA A 183 2.61 -8.64 4.67
C ALA A 183 1.45 -8.51 3.66
N ALA A 184 1.69 -7.87 2.51
CA ALA A 184 0.65 -7.65 1.50
C ALA A 184 0.22 -8.94 0.80
N VAL A 185 1.19 -9.73 0.32
CA VAL A 185 0.97 -11.02 -0.35
C VAL A 185 2.07 -11.98 0.08
N ASP A 186 1.68 -13.10 0.64
CA ASP A 186 2.57 -14.23 0.88
C ASP A 186 2.00 -15.45 0.15
N VAL A 187 2.84 -16.21 -0.54
CA VAL A 187 2.45 -17.44 -1.22
C VAL A 187 3.33 -18.57 -0.73
N VAL A 188 2.76 -19.71 -0.41
CA VAL A 188 3.50 -20.87 0.10
C VAL A 188 3.01 -22.17 -0.57
N ARG A 189 3.94 -23.09 -0.89
CA ARG A 189 3.54 -24.43 -1.32
C ARG A 189 2.87 -25.15 -0.15
N THR A 190 1.74 -25.78 -0.39
CA THR A 190 0.98 -26.45 0.67
C THR A 190 1.74 -27.63 1.30
N ALA A 191 2.64 -28.27 0.55
CA ALA A 191 3.57 -29.28 1.09
C ALA A 191 4.47 -28.72 2.20
N VAL A 192 4.92 -27.47 2.08
CA VAL A 192 5.74 -26.80 3.11
C VAL A 192 4.95 -26.63 4.41
N VAL A 193 3.66 -26.24 4.29
CA VAL A 193 2.78 -26.11 5.45
C VAL A 193 2.51 -27.48 6.11
N ARG A 194 2.18 -28.50 5.30
CA ARG A 194 1.75 -29.81 5.77
C ARG A 194 2.90 -30.67 6.32
N GLU A 195 4.02 -30.70 5.60
CA GLU A 195 5.09 -31.64 5.86
C GLU A 195 6.22 -31.03 6.69
N ARG A 196 6.50 -29.74 6.47
CA ARG A 196 7.61 -29.04 7.15
C ARG A 196 7.12 -28.14 8.28
N HIS A 197 5.81 -28.05 8.52
CA HIS A 197 5.20 -27.17 9.52
C HIS A 197 5.75 -25.75 9.48
N SER A 198 5.83 -25.15 8.27
CA SER A 198 6.39 -23.83 8.03
C SER A 198 5.51 -23.04 7.07
N MET A 199 5.44 -21.70 7.27
CA MET A 199 4.80 -20.78 6.35
C MET A 199 5.78 -20.22 5.30
N THR A 200 7.06 -20.61 5.36
CA THR A 200 8.12 -20.06 4.49
C THR A 200 9.01 -21.10 3.85
N GLY A 201 9.32 -22.20 4.57
CA GLY A 201 10.36 -23.15 4.16
C GLY A 201 11.77 -22.55 4.17
N SER A 202 12.63 -23.04 3.31
CA SER A 202 14.07 -22.69 3.26
C SER A 202 14.41 -21.81 2.05
N ARG A 203 13.77 -22.03 0.89
CA ARG A 203 13.98 -21.25 -0.33
C ARG A 203 12.83 -20.28 -0.53
N ILE A 204 13.07 -19.03 -0.16
CA ILE A 204 12.06 -17.95 -0.17
C ILE A 204 12.39 -16.98 -1.29
N LEU A 205 11.46 -16.75 -2.20
CA LEU A 205 11.57 -15.72 -3.22
C LEU A 205 10.99 -14.40 -2.72
N ALA A 206 11.53 -13.29 -3.21
CA ALA A 206 11.03 -11.96 -2.88
C ALA A 206 10.19 -11.37 -4.03
N HIS A 207 8.97 -10.91 -3.71
CA HIS A 207 8.21 -10.01 -4.57
C HIS A 207 8.36 -8.59 -4.04
N VAL A 208 9.17 -7.76 -4.74
CA VAL A 208 9.43 -6.38 -4.31
C VAL A 208 8.28 -5.48 -4.72
N MET A 209 7.63 -4.86 -3.74
CA MET A 209 6.51 -3.94 -3.91
C MET A 209 6.88 -2.53 -3.45
N ALA A 210 6.16 -1.53 -3.94
CA ALA A 210 6.22 -0.18 -3.40
C ALA A 210 5.24 -0.03 -2.23
N GLY A 211 5.67 0.64 -1.16
CA GLY A 211 4.85 1.09 -0.02
C GLY A 211 4.66 0.08 1.11
N LEU A 212 4.25 0.64 2.24
CA LEU A 212 3.91 -0.05 3.49
C LEU A 212 2.52 0.46 3.89
N ASP A 213 1.48 -0.35 3.76
CA ASP A 213 0.09 0.07 4.05
C ASP A 213 -0.61 -0.96 4.95
N ASP A 214 0.12 -1.61 5.86
CA ASP A 214 -0.47 -2.52 6.83
C ASP A 214 -1.23 -1.72 7.89
N ILE A 215 -2.46 -2.10 8.16
CA ILE A 215 -3.36 -1.41 9.10
C ILE A 215 -3.32 -2.15 10.43
N ASP A 216 -2.61 -1.60 11.41
CA ASP A 216 -2.56 -2.14 12.75
C ASP A 216 -3.42 -1.35 13.74
N ASP A 217 -3.54 -0.05 13.56
CA ASP A 217 -4.31 0.84 14.43
C ASP A 217 -5.18 1.83 13.62
N TRP A 218 -5.85 2.76 14.34
CA TRP A 218 -6.72 3.78 13.72
C TRP A 218 -5.96 4.82 12.90
N SER A 219 -4.70 5.11 13.24
CA SER A 219 -3.87 6.06 12.48
C SER A 219 -3.44 5.45 11.15
N ASP A 220 -3.12 4.16 11.14
CA ASP A 220 -2.82 3.42 9.90
C ASP A 220 -4.05 3.37 8.98
N LEU A 221 -5.24 3.13 9.56
CA LEU A 221 -6.50 3.11 8.80
C LEU A 221 -6.74 4.46 8.11
N ALA A 222 -6.62 5.55 8.86
CA ALA A 222 -6.78 6.90 8.32
C ALA A 222 -5.75 7.20 7.22
N ALA A 223 -4.47 6.90 7.46
CA ALA A 223 -3.40 7.08 6.48
C ALA A 223 -3.62 6.24 5.21
N ALA A 224 -4.10 5.00 5.36
CA ALA A 224 -4.40 4.13 4.24
C ALA A 224 -5.63 4.58 3.43
N GLU A 225 -6.62 5.21 4.07
CA GLU A 225 -7.78 5.82 3.39
C GLU A 225 -7.40 7.07 2.61
N GLU A 226 -6.51 7.89 3.16
CA GLU A 226 -5.99 9.08 2.48
C GLU A 226 -5.05 8.71 1.32
N ALA A 227 -4.38 7.57 1.39
CA ALA A 227 -3.54 7.10 0.30
C ALA A 227 -4.38 6.86 -0.96
N PRO A 228 -3.98 7.36 -2.14
CA PRO A 228 -4.72 7.11 -3.37
C PRO A 228 -4.80 5.62 -3.64
N ALA A 229 -5.97 5.18 -4.12
CA ALA A 229 -6.14 3.79 -4.56
C ALA A 229 -5.04 3.46 -5.58
N ARG A 230 -4.32 2.35 -5.37
CA ARG A 230 -3.20 1.94 -6.24
C ARG A 230 -3.66 1.37 -7.59
N GLU A 231 -4.93 1.46 -7.91
CA GLU A 231 -5.49 1.08 -9.20
C GLU A 231 -5.14 2.13 -10.24
N GLY A 232 -4.01 1.92 -10.95
CA GLY A 232 -3.63 2.69 -12.12
C GLY A 232 -3.36 4.18 -11.88
N LEU A 233 -2.84 4.87 -12.88
CA LEU A 233 -2.82 6.34 -12.89
C LEU A 233 -4.23 6.84 -13.21
N PRO A 234 -4.73 7.90 -12.53
CA PRO A 234 -6.07 8.39 -12.76
C PRO A 234 -6.19 8.96 -14.18
N GLU A 235 -7.23 8.55 -14.88
CA GLU A 235 -7.63 9.13 -16.17
C GLU A 235 -9.03 9.74 -16.05
N GLY A 236 -9.27 10.83 -16.75
CA GLY A 236 -10.60 11.48 -16.79
C GLY A 236 -11.05 12.10 -15.46
N ARG A 237 -10.11 12.33 -14.52
CA ARG A 237 -10.40 13.01 -13.24
C ARG A 237 -10.09 14.50 -13.32
N THR A 238 -10.67 15.28 -12.41
CA THR A 238 -10.33 16.70 -12.26
C THR A 238 -9.42 16.87 -11.05
N PHE A 239 -8.27 17.49 -11.27
CA PHE A 239 -7.32 17.88 -10.24
C PHE A 239 -7.29 19.40 -10.11
N ALA A 240 -7.45 19.91 -8.90
CA ALA A 240 -7.29 21.31 -8.58
C ALA A 240 -5.98 21.52 -7.81
N PHE A 241 -5.08 22.31 -8.39
CA PHE A 241 -3.78 22.60 -7.82
C PHE A 241 -3.69 24.04 -7.31
N ASP A 242 -3.17 24.21 -6.11
CA ASP A 242 -2.70 25.52 -5.67
C ASP A 242 -1.50 25.96 -6.51
N LEU A 243 -1.32 27.26 -6.67
CA LEU A 243 -0.21 27.80 -7.43
C LEU A 243 1.04 27.93 -6.55
N ASP A 244 0.96 28.75 -5.50
CA ASP A 244 2.10 29.13 -4.68
C ASP A 244 2.40 28.04 -3.62
N GLY A 245 3.62 27.54 -3.60
CA GLY A 245 4.05 26.40 -2.78
C GLY A 245 3.83 25.02 -3.43
N VAL A 246 3.17 24.94 -4.60
CA VAL A 246 2.88 23.67 -5.31
C VAL A 246 3.42 23.68 -6.74
N ILE A 247 3.09 24.67 -7.54
CA ILE A 247 3.55 24.86 -8.93
C ILE A 247 4.65 25.93 -8.99
N ALA A 248 4.49 26.97 -8.17
CA ALA A 248 5.48 28.03 -7.98
C ALA A 248 6.13 27.89 -6.60
N GLN A 249 7.36 28.36 -6.47
CA GLN A 249 8.00 28.58 -5.17
C GLN A 249 7.24 29.69 -4.41
N LEU A 250 7.30 29.65 -3.08
CA LEU A 250 6.73 30.72 -2.26
C LEU A 250 7.51 32.01 -2.50
N SER A 251 6.82 33.09 -2.83
CA SER A 251 7.40 34.41 -3.06
C SER A 251 7.47 35.18 -1.73
N PRO A 252 8.66 35.70 -1.34
CA PRO A 252 8.77 36.56 -0.19
C PRO A 252 7.89 37.81 -0.35
N GLU A 253 7.25 38.23 0.73
CA GLU A 253 6.45 39.49 0.77
C GLU A 253 5.29 39.56 -0.24
N ASN A 254 4.87 38.41 -0.80
CA ASN A 254 3.83 38.32 -1.86
C ASN A 254 4.18 39.13 -3.14
N ASP A 255 5.46 39.33 -3.43
CA ASP A 255 5.90 39.88 -4.72
C ASP A 255 5.93 38.79 -5.78
N TYR A 256 4.78 38.57 -6.40
CA TYR A 256 4.63 37.52 -7.41
C TYR A 256 5.30 37.84 -8.75
N THR A 257 5.85 39.05 -8.96
CA THR A 257 6.61 39.38 -10.18
C THR A 257 7.87 38.54 -10.28
N ARG A 258 8.44 38.12 -9.13
CA ARG A 258 9.67 37.34 -9.01
C ARG A 258 9.44 35.84 -8.74
N ALA A 259 8.19 35.39 -8.81
CA ALA A 259 7.89 34.00 -8.58
C ALA A 259 8.61 33.09 -9.60
N GLU A 260 9.22 32.03 -9.11
CA GLU A 260 9.93 31.03 -9.90
C GLU A 260 9.14 29.71 -9.91
N ALA A 261 9.30 28.93 -10.98
CA ALA A 261 8.69 27.63 -11.08
C ALA A 261 9.24 26.66 -10.02
N TYR A 262 8.36 25.87 -9.43
CA TYR A 262 8.75 24.68 -8.70
C TYR A 262 8.75 23.50 -9.66
N ALA A 263 9.91 23.20 -10.25
CA ALA A 263 10.06 22.23 -11.34
C ALA A 263 9.40 20.85 -11.06
N PRO A 264 9.51 20.25 -9.86
CA PRO A 264 8.80 19.01 -9.56
C PRO A 264 7.26 19.13 -9.62
N GLY A 265 6.71 20.28 -9.17
CA GLY A 265 5.27 20.56 -9.23
C GLY A 265 4.79 20.69 -10.66
N VAL A 266 5.52 21.44 -11.49
CA VAL A 266 5.22 21.59 -12.94
C VAL A 266 5.24 20.22 -13.64
N ALA A 267 6.25 19.40 -13.38
CA ALA A 267 6.37 18.07 -13.99
C ALA A 267 5.19 17.16 -13.58
N MET A 268 4.76 17.24 -12.34
CA MET A 268 3.63 16.46 -11.79
C MET A 268 2.30 16.86 -12.43
N VAL A 269 2.02 18.15 -12.49
CA VAL A 269 0.82 18.70 -13.16
C VAL A 269 0.76 18.28 -14.62
N ASN A 270 1.87 18.45 -15.34
CA ASN A 270 1.96 18.09 -16.75
C ASN A 270 1.78 16.59 -16.99
N ARG A 271 2.31 15.75 -16.10
CA ARG A 271 2.12 14.31 -16.18
C ARG A 271 0.66 13.89 -15.99
N LEU A 272 -0.06 14.51 -15.05
CA LEU A 272 -1.49 14.25 -14.87
C LEU A 272 -2.32 14.75 -16.06
N HIS A 273 -1.93 15.88 -16.64
CA HIS A 273 -2.54 16.38 -17.88
C HIS A 273 -2.37 15.37 -19.03
N ASP A 274 -1.16 14.81 -19.22
CA ASP A 274 -0.87 13.81 -20.26
C ASP A 274 -1.65 12.50 -20.10
N LEU A 275 -2.10 12.20 -18.91
CA LEU A 275 -2.97 11.06 -18.60
C LEU A 275 -4.46 11.37 -18.85
N GLY A 276 -4.77 12.46 -19.57
CA GLY A 276 -6.15 12.82 -19.91
C GLY A 276 -6.96 13.38 -18.75
N ASN A 277 -6.32 13.86 -17.67
CA ASN A 277 -7.03 14.51 -16.57
C ASN A 277 -7.27 15.99 -16.82
N ARG A 278 -8.38 16.49 -16.28
CA ARG A 278 -8.67 17.93 -16.26
C ARG A 278 -7.87 18.60 -15.15
N ILE A 279 -7.08 19.62 -15.49
CA ILE A 279 -6.27 20.37 -14.55
C ILE A 279 -6.88 21.77 -14.35
N VAL A 280 -7.14 22.12 -13.10
CA VAL A 280 -7.55 23.44 -12.64
C VAL A 280 -6.45 23.99 -11.75
N VAL A 281 -5.89 25.14 -12.10
CA VAL A 281 -4.99 25.88 -11.22
C VAL A 281 -5.79 26.94 -10.49
N TYR A 282 -5.65 27.05 -9.18
CA TYR A 282 -6.31 28.06 -8.39
C TYR A 282 -5.34 28.77 -7.46
N THR A 283 -5.60 30.04 -7.14
CA THR A 283 -4.66 30.86 -6.36
C THR A 283 -5.39 31.88 -5.49
N ALA A 284 -4.76 32.20 -4.34
CA ALA A 284 -5.15 33.28 -3.46
C ALA A 284 -4.48 34.63 -3.81
N ARG A 285 -3.70 34.70 -4.89
CA ARG A 285 -3.03 35.95 -5.31
C ARG A 285 -4.06 37.07 -5.49
N GLY A 286 -3.81 38.18 -4.87
CA GLY A 286 -4.69 39.32 -4.89
C GLY A 286 -5.88 39.29 -3.93
N THR A 287 -6.21 38.14 -3.35
CA THR A 287 -7.39 38.00 -2.44
C THR A 287 -7.28 38.93 -1.21
N THR A 288 -6.08 39.07 -0.64
CA THR A 288 -5.83 39.90 0.53
C THR A 288 -5.49 41.34 0.16
N THR A 289 -4.78 41.58 -0.94
CA THR A 289 -4.24 42.88 -1.31
C THR A 289 -5.17 43.66 -2.27
N GLY A 290 -6.13 42.98 -2.90
CA GLY A 290 -6.98 43.58 -3.96
C GLY A 290 -6.25 43.84 -5.27
N LEU A 291 -4.97 43.49 -5.40
CA LEU A 291 -4.19 43.67 -6.64
C LEU A 291 -4.56 42.60 -7.66
N ASP A 292 -4.69 43.00 -8.92
CA ASP A 292 -4.94 42.09 -10.03
C ASP A 292 -3.63 41.45 -10.52
N TRP A 293 -3.49 40.15 -10.28
CA TRP A 293 -2.34 39.34 -10.68
C TRP A 293 -2.65 38.47 -11.91
N THR A 294 -3.77 38.68 -12.58
CA THR A 294 -4.27 37.76 -13.61
C THR A 294 -3.29 37.62 -14.77
N GLU A 295 -2.82 38.74 -15.34
CA GLU A 295 -1.92 38.71 -16.49
C GLU A 295 -0.54 38.13 -16.11
N THR A 296 0.05 38.65 -15.04
CA THR A 296 1.34 38.12 -14.53
C THR A 296 1.30 36.61 -14.29
N THR A 297 0.20 36.11 -13.73
CA THR A 297 0.05 34.68 -13.47
C THR A 297 -0.08 33.87 -14.74
N ARG A 298 -0.84 34.36 -15.73
CA ARG A 298 -0.96 33.68 -17.03
C ARG A 298 0.37 33.61 -17.77
N GLU A 299 1.11 34.68 -17.80
CA GLU A 299 2.45 34.73 -18.41
C GLU A 299 3.43 33.78 -17.71
N GLN A 300 3.37 33.72 -16.39
CA GLN A 300 4.21 32.80 -15.61
C GLN A 300 3.88 31.34 -15.91
N LEU A 301 2.62 30.93 -15.87
CA LEU A 301 2.20 29.58 -16.20
C LEU A 301 2.60 29.17 -17.63
N ALA A 302 2.44 30.08 -18.59
CA ALA A 302 2.84 29.87 -19.98
C ALA A 302 4.38 29.71 -20.08
N ARG A 303 5.14 30.60 -19.45
CA ARG A 303 6.62 30.56 -19.43
C ARG A 303 7.17 29.31 -18.77
N TRP A 304 6.49 28.80 -17.72
CA TRP A 304 6.87 27.57 -17.02
C TRP A 304 6.37 26.30 -17.72
N GLY A 305 5.61 26.42 -18.79
CA GLY A 305 5.08 25.30 -19.56
C GLY A 305 4.05 24.48 -18.81
N VAL A 306 3.28 25.10 -17.91
CA VAL A 306 2.22 24.42 -17.12
C VAL A 306 1.00 24.20 -17.99
N ARG A 307 0.67 22.92 -18.21
CA ARG A 307 -0.52 22.53 -18.98
C ARG A 307 -1.73 22.44 -18.07
N HIS A 308 -2.69 23.32 -18.28
CA HIS A 308 -3.91 23.41 -17.48
C HIS A 308 -5.10 23.77 -18.36
N HIS A 309 -6.30 23.44 -17.90
CA HIS A 309 -7.56 23.71 -18.59
C HIS A 309 -8.23 25.00 -18.09
N GLU A 310 -7.95 25.34 -16.83
CA GLU A 310 -8.61 26.46 -16.17
C GLU A 310 -7.68 27.09 -15.13
N LEU A 311 -7.72 28.43 -15.02
CA LEU A 311 -7.06 29.22 -13.99
C LEU A 311 -8.13 29.99 -13.20
N ARG A 312 -8.18 29.79 -11.88
CA ARG A 312 -9.14 30.44 -10.97
C ARG A 312 -8.43 31.29 -9.94
N PHE A 313 -8.93 32.51 -9.79
CA PHE A 313 -8.58 33.42 -8.69
C PHE A 313 -9.63 33.38 -7.59
N GLY A 314 -9.33 34.00 -6.44
CA GLY A 314 -10.29 34.14 -5.34
C GLY A 314 -10.31 32.93 -4.38
N LYS A 315 -9.24 32.12 -4.34
CA LYS A 315 -9.02 31.20 -3.24
C LYS A 315 -9.02 31.99 -1.92
N PRO A 316 -9.81 31.64 -0.88
CA PRO A 316 -9.74 32.30 0.41
C PRO A 316 -8.31 32.23 0.97
N ALA A 317 -7.84 33.34 1.56
CA ALA A 317 -6.63 33.32 2.36
C ALA A 317 -6.96 32.66 3.71
N ALA A 318 -6.28 31.57 4.05
CA ALA A 318 -6.47 30.83 5.29
C ALA A 318 -5.16 30.20 5.76
N ASP A 319 -4.98 30.04 7.06
CA ASP A 319 -3.82 29.33 7.62
C ASP A 319 -3.88 27.84 7.35
N TYR A 320 -5.10 27.29 7.31
CA TYR A 320 -5.35 25.87 7.05
C TYR A 320 -6.53 25.68 6.09
N TYR A 321 -6.39 24.72 5.18
CA TYR A 321 -7.49 24.24 4.35
C TYR A 321 -7.88 22.85 4.80
N VAL A 322 -9.16 22.65 5.15
CA VAL A 322 -9.72 21.35 5.52
C VAL A 322 -10.77 20.98 4.49
N ASP A 323 -10.61 19.82 3.85
CA ASP A 323 -11.47 19.35 2.76
C ASP A 323 -11.50 17.81 2.81
N ASP A 324 -12.63 17.20 2.52
CA ASP A 324 -12.83 15.75 2.46
C ASP A 324 -12.12 15.07 1.26
N ARG A 325 -11.62 15.87 0.31
CA ARG A 325 -10.92 15.43 -0.90
C ARG A 325 -9.51 15.99 -1.03
N MET A 326 -8.93 16.43 0.07
CA MET A 326 -7.56 16.97 0.08
C MET A 326 -6.54 15.85 -0.13
N MET A 327 -5.60 16.09 -1.02
CA MET A 327 -4.42 15.24 -1.21
C MET A 327 -3.16 16.08 -0.95
N SER A 328 -2.24 15.56 -0.11
CA SER A 328 -0.97 16.26 0.09
C SER A 328 -0.07 16.14 -1.13
N LEU A 329 0.82 17.13 -1.32
CA LEU A 329 1.83 17.09 -2.39
C LEU A 329 2.72 15.85 -2.28
N ALA A 330 3.08 15.45 -1.07
CA ALA A 330 3.87 14.26 -0.80
C ALA A 330 3.13 12.98 -1.21
N THR A 331 1.84 12.88 -0.89
CA THR A 331 0.98 11.75 -1.28
C THR A 331 0.87 11.63 -2.79
N LEU A 332 0.62 12.76 -3.48
CA LEU A 332 0.54 12.78 -4.94
C LEU A 332 1.87 12.40 -5.60
N HIS A 333 2.99 12.90 -5.07
CA HIS A 333 4.33 12.56 -5.56
C HIS A 333 4.64 11.07 -5.40
N SER A 334 4.35 10.49 -4.24
CA SER A 334 4.51 9.06 -3.97
C SER A 334 3.67 8.20 -4.93
N TRP A 335 2.44 8.61 -5.17
CA TRP A 335 1.52 7.93 -6.09
C TRP A 335 2.04 7.90 -7.53
N LEU A 336 2.46 9.05 -8.06
CA LEU A 336 3.01 9.16 -9.42
C LEU A 336 4.34 8.41 -9.58
N ALA A 337 5.17 8.36 -8.53
CA ALA A 337 6.41 7.60 -8.53
C ALA A 337 6.15 6.10 -8.61
N SER A 338 5.24 5.58 -7.79
CA SER A 338 4.86 4.15 -7.76
C SER A 338 4.32 3.67 -9.10
N ALA A 339 3.49 4.48 -9.75
CA ALA A 339 2.91 4.17 -11.04
C ALA A 339 3.93 4.22 -12.20
N GLY A 340 5.01 4.99 -12.06
CA GLY A 340 6.08 5.09 -13.08
C GLY A 340 6.93 3.83 -13.19
N GLU A 341 7.10 3.05 -12.13
CA GLU A 341 7.84 1.79 -12.15
C GLU A 341 7.06 0.68 -12.87
N VAL A 342 5.74 0.70 -12.79
CA VAL A 342 4.86 -0.27 -13.49
C VAL A 342 4.91 -0.06 -15.01
N PHE A 343 5.00 1.18 -15.48
CA PHE A 343 5.06 1.48 -16.91
C PHE A 343 6.38 1.06 -17.56
N ARG A 344 7.51 1.20 -16.87
CA ARG A 344 8.83 0.77 -17.42
C ARG A 344 8.94 -0.74 -17.58
N ARG A 345 8.17 -1.54 -16.83
CA ARG A 345 8.15 -3.01 -16.95
C ARG A 345 7.22 -3.54 -18.05
N ARG A 346 6.28 -2.70 -18.56
CA ARG A 346 5.39 -3.08 -19.67
C ARG A 346 5.98 -2.76 -21.05
N THR A 347 7.03 -1.97 -21.13
CA THR A 347 7.68 -1.54 -22.38
C THR A 347 9.10 -2.11 -22.56
N ALA A 348 9.55 -2.98 -21.65
CA ALA A 348 10.76 -3.78 -21.74
C ALA A 348 10.40 -5.26 -21.80
#